data_5e5f7a8db7bdc15ded5a081b525221d6
#
_entry.id   5e5f7a8db7bdc15ded5a081b525221d6
#
_cell.length_a   1.000
_cell.length_b   1.000
_cell.length_c   1.000
_cell.angle_alpha   90.00
_cell.angle_beta   90.00
_cell.angle_gamma   90.00
#
_symmetry.space_group_name_H-M   'P 1'
#
loop_
_entity.id
_entity.type
_entity.pdbx_description
1 polymer ?
#
loop_
_entity_poly.entity_id
_entity_poly.type
_entity_poly.pdbx_seq_one_letter_code
_entity_poly.pdbx_strand_id
1 'polypeptide(L)'
;MSNNPTDLKASGLKATLPRLKILEIFQNSTVRHLTAEDVYKTLLSENMDVGLATVYRVLTQFEQAGLLNRNHFESGKAIYELNAGSHHDHLVCLDCGHVEEFYDDEIEVRQQKIALERGFKIAEHALAIYGNCVKTDCPHRHR
;
A
#
# COMPACT_ATOMS: atom_id res chain seq x y z
N MET A 1 11.40 9.91 7.06
CA MET A 1 10.61 9.47 8.23
C MET A 1 11.42 8.52 9.07
N SER A 2 11.32 8.67 10.36
CA SER A 2 12.02 7.77 11.26
C SER A 2 11.13 6.60 11.64
N ASN A 3 11.75 5.46 11.90
CA ASN A 3 11.06 4.23 12.31
C ASN A 3 11.20 4.04 13.82
N ASN A 4 11.03 5.11 14.59
CA ASN A 4 11.22 5.06 16.02
C ASN A 4 9.90 4.86 16.76
N PRO A 5 9.94 4.54 18.06
CA PRO A 5 8.73 4.31 18.83
C PRO A 5 7.77 5.51 18.87
N THR A 6 8.26 6.71 18.61
CA THR A 6 7.43 7.91 18.62
C THR A 6 6.35 7.86 17.56
N ASP A 7 6.67 7.31 16.38
CA ASP A 7 5.70 7.19 15.29
C ASP A 7 4.53 6.30 15.69
N LEU A 8 4.81 5.18 16.35
CA LEU A 8 3.77 4.27 16.80
C LEU A 8 2.95 4.88 17.92
N LYS A 9 3.58 5.55 18.86
CA LYS A 9 2.87 6.20 19.97
C LYS A 9 1.91 7.27 19.47
N ALA A 10 2.35 8.05 18.48
CA ALA A 10 1.49 9.09 17.89
C ALA A 10 0.24 8.48 17.27
N SER A 11 0.29 7.22 16.83
CA SER A 11 -0.83 6.50 16.26
C SER A 11 -1.66 5.74 17.30
N GLY A 12 -1.29 5.84 18.58
CA GLY A 12 -1.98 5.13 19.64
C GLY A 12 -1.56 3.68 19.82
N LEU A 13 -0.46 3.29 19.19
CA LEU A 13 0.02 1.90 19.25
C LEU A 13 1.24 1.78 20.15
N LYS A 14 1.28 0.68 20.92
CA LYS A 14 2.43 0.36 21.73
C LYS A 14 3.59 -0.08 20.84
N ALA A 15 4.79 0.39 21.14
CA ALA A 15 5.99 0.01 20.41
C ALA A 15 6.42 -1.39 20.85
N THR A 16 6.27 -2.36 19.95
CA THR A 16 6.78 -3.73 20.15
C THR A 16 7.79 -4.01 19.05
N LEU A 17 8.66 -4.99 19.28
CA LEU A 17 9.68 -5.30 18.29
C LEU A 17 9.09 -5.70 16.93
N PRO A 18 8.07 -6.56 16.86
CA PRO A 18 7.47 -6.88 15.56
C PRO A 18 6.90 -5.63 14.86
N ARG A 19 6.21 -4.76 15.60
CA ARG A 19 5.64 -3.54 15.01
C ARG A 19 6.73 -2.60 14.48
N LEU A 20 7.77 -2.38 15.27
CA LEU A 20 8.88 -1.52 14.84
C LEU A 20 9.56 -2.08 13.60
N LYS A 21 9.79 -3.37 13.55
CA LYS A 21 10.46 -4.00 12.44
C LYS A 21 9.62 -3.95 11.17
N ILE A 22 8.34 -4.20 11.27
CA ILE A 22 7.44 -4.15 10.12
C ILE A 22 7.34 -2.71 9.58
N LEU A 23 7.22 -1.73 10.48
CA LEU A 23 7.20 -0.33 10.05
C LEU A 23 8.51 0.05 9.32
N GLU A 24 9.64 -0.40 9.84
CA GLU A 24 10.94 -0.17 9.22
C GLU A 24 11.00 -0.75 7.80
N ILE A 25 10.43 -1.93 7.61
CA ILE A 25 10.40 -2.56 6.28
C ILE A 25 9.73 -1.63 5.26
N PHE A 26 8.59 -1.05 5.62
CA PHE A 26 7.90 -0.12 4.73
C PHE A 26 8.68 1.16 4.50
N GLN A 27 9.34 1.68 5.54
CA GLN A 27 10.09 2.93 5.42
C GLN A 27 11.35 2.78 4.58
N ASN A 28 11.98 1.62 4.63
CA ASN A 28 13.25 1.38 3.94
C ASN A 28 13.10 0.67 2.60
N SER A 29 11.92 0.18 2.27
CA SER A 29 11.71 -0.53 1.01
C SER A 29 11.76 0.42 -0.18
N THR A 30 12.43 -0.01 -1.25
CA THR A 30 12.39 0.70 -2.53
C THR A 30 11.09 0.43 -3.26
N VAL A 31 10.40 -0.64 -2.90
CA VAL A 31 9.08 -0.97 -3.44
C VAL A 31 8.04 -0.46 -2.46
N ARG A 32 7.16 0.42 -2.92
CA ARG A 32 6.18 1.06 -2.04
C ARG A 32 4.99 0.16 -1.71
N HIS A 33 4.67 -0.76 -2.60
CA HIS A 33 3.48 -1.61 -2.49
C HIS A 33 3.91 -3.01 -2.09
N LEU A 34 3.57 -3.42 -0.88
CA LEU A 34 3.97 -4.72 -0.33
C LEU A 34 2.74 -5.52 0.09
N THR A 35 2.79 -6.82 -0.20
CA THR A 35 1.81 -7.76 0.35
C THR A 35 2.28 -8.22 1.73
N ALA A 36 1.38 -8.85 2.48
CA ALA A 36 1.76 -9.45 3.75
C ALA A 36 2.85 -10.51 3.57
N GLU A 37 2.78 -11.26 2.47
CA GLU A 37 3.79 -12.28 2.18
C GLU A 37 5.16 -11.66 1.90
N ASP A 38 5.18 -10.51 1.22
CA ASP A 38 6.43 -9.79 0.98
C ASP A 38 7.09 -9.37 2.28
N VAL A 39 6.29 -8.85 3.21
CA VAL A 39 6.78 -8.45 4.54
C VAL A 39 7.30 -9.67 5.30
N TYR A 40 6.55 -10.76 5.27
CA TYR A 40 6.94 -12.00 5.93
C TYR A 40 8.28 -12.52 5.39
N LYS A 41 8.46 -12.52 4.08
CA LYS A 41 9.71 -12.97 3.46
C LYS A 41 10.89 -12.11 3.89
N THR A 42 10.69 -10.81 4.00
CA THR A 42 11.74 -9.90 4.46
C THR A 42 12.12 -10.21 5.90
N LEU A 43 11.12 -10.44 6.76
CA LEU A 43 11.39 -10.81 8.15
C LEU A 43 12.18 -12.12 8.25
N LEU A 44 11.81 -13.11 7.45
CA LEU A 44 12.55 -14.37 7.41
C LEU A 44 14.00 -14.17 6.99
N SER A 45 14.23 -13.32 5.99
CA SER A 45 15.58 -13.05 5.50
C SER A 45 16.46 -12.37 6.55
N GLU A 46 15.83 -11.71 7.52
CA GLU A 46 16.53 -11.02 8.61
C GLU A 46 16.54 -11.85 9.89
N ASN A 47 16.18 -13.11 9.79
CA ASN A 47 16.15 -14.05 10.92
C ASN A 47 15.21 -13.63 12.05
N MET A 48 14.14 -12.93 11.68
CA MET A 48 13.09 -12.57 12.64
C MET A 48 12.05 -13.67 12.69
N ASP A 49 11.80 -14.17 13.89
CA ASP A 49 10.82 -15.24 14.11
C ASP A 49 9.44 -14.63 14.34
N VAL A 50 8.82 -14.18 13.25
CA VAL A 50 7.48 -13.60 13.27
C VAL A 50 6.62 -14.36 12.27
N GLY A 51 5.55 -14.99 12.75
CA GLY A 51 4.67 -15.77 11.88
C GLY A 51 3.82 -14.90 10.97
N LEU A 52 3.35 -15.50 9.89
CA LEU A 52 2.53 -14.79 8.90
C LEU A 52 1.23 -14.24 9.52
N ALA A 53 0.61 -15.00 10.44
CA ALA A 53 -0.59 -14.52 11.12
C ALA A 53 -0.33 -13.25 11.91
N THR A 54 0.83 -13.16 12.57
CA THR A 54 1.22 -11.95 13.28
C THR A 54 1.44 -10.78 12.32
N VAL A 55 2.06 -11.05 11.18
CA VAL A 55 2.25 -10.01 10.15
C VAL A 55 0.89 -9.45 9.74
N TYR A 56 -0.08 -10.29 9.41
CA TYR A 56 -1.42 -9.84 9.04
C TYR A 56 -2.06 -8.99 10.14
N ARG A 57 -1.92 -9.42 11.40
CA ARG A 57 -2.48 -8.69 12.52
C ARG A 57 -1.87 -7.29 12.65
N VAL A 58 -0.55 -7.21 12.55
CA VAL A 58 0.15 -5.93 12.65
C VAL A 58 -0.23 -5.01 11.49
N LEU A 59 -0.31 -5.53 10.27
CA LEU A 59 -0.70 -4.74 9.11
C LEU A 59 -2.11 -4.18 9.27
N THR A 60 -3.04 -4.99 9.78
CA THR A 60 -4.41 -4.54 10.06
C THR A 60 -4.41 -3.42 11.11
N GLN A 61 -3.62 -3.57 12.17
CA GLN A 61 -3.51 -2.55 13.20
C GLN A 61 -2.93 -1.25 12.64
N PHE A 62 -1.94 -1.35 11.77
CA PHE A 62 -1.34 -0.17 11.14
C PHE A 62 -2.34 0.52 10.19
N GLU A 63 -3.14 -0.24 9.48
CA GLU A 63 -4.18 0.32 8.63
C GLU A 63 -5.22 1.07 9.46
N GLN A 64 -5.70 0.45 10.53
CA GLN A 64 -6.69 1.06 11.41
C GLN A 64 -6.16 2.32 12.10
N ALA A 65 -4.87 2.37 12.36
CA ALA A 65 -4.23 3.51 12.99
C ALA A 65 -3.84 4.60 11.98
N GLY A 66 -4.06 4.38 10.69
CA GLY A 66 -3.75 5.37 9.65
C GLY A 66 -2.29 5.41 9.21
N LEU A 67 -1.47 4.45 9.65
CA LEU A 67 -0.06 4.38 9.24
C LEU A 67 0.10 3.81 7.84
N LEU A 68 -0.75 2.88 7.47
CA LEU A 68 -0.71 2.23 6.17
C LEU A 68 -2.06 2.39 5.48
N ASN A 69 -2.01 2.48 4.16
CA ASN A 69 -3.18 2.32 3.31
C ASN A 69 -3.21 0.88 2.81
N ARG A 70 -4.40 0.32 2.76
CA ARG A 70 -4.61 -1.01 2.22
C ARG A 70 -5.45 -0.92 0.96
N ASN A 71 -4.94 -1.48 -0.12
CA ASN A 71 -5.65 -1.54 -1.40
C ASN A 71 -5.91 -2.99 -1.74
N HIS A 72 -7.15 -3.28 -2.13
CA HIS A 72 -7.56 -4.63 -2.50
C HIS A 72 -7.92 -4.63 -3.97
N PHE A 73 -7.02 -5.15 -4.81
CA PHE A 73 -7.24 -5.17 -6.25
C PHE A 73 -7.82 -6.51 -6.69
N GLU A 74 -8.31 -6.55 -7.93
CA GLU A 74 -8.91 -7.78 -8.47
C GLU A 74 -7.94 -8.95 -8.55
N SER A 75 -6.64 -8.69 -8.46
CA SER A 75 -5.66 -9.77 -8.38
C SER A 75 -5.83 -10.65 -7.13
N GLY A 76 -6.65 -10.21 -6.19
CA GLY A 76 -7.03 -11.01 -5.04
C GLY A 76 -6.20 -10.76 -3.80
N LYS A 77 -5.05 -10.12 -3.91
CA LYS A 77 -4.18 -9.87 -2.76
C LYS A 77 -4.32 -8.44 -2.28
N ALA A 78 -4.35 -8.28 -0.95
CA ALA A 78 -4.28 -6.97 -0.35
C ALA A 78 -2.85 -6.44 -0.44
N ILE A 79 -2.71 -5.17 -0.81
CA ILE A 79 -1.44 -4.50 -0.96
C ILE A 79 -1.41 -3.32 -0.01
N TYR A 80 -0.32 -3.18 0.72
CA TYR A 80 -0.15 -2.15 1.74
C TYR A 80 0.93 -1.17 1.34
N GLU A 81 0.77 0.08 1.73
CA GLU A 81 1.76 1.13 1.50
C GLU A 81 1.69 2.15 2.62
N LEU A 82 2.80 2.85 2.86
CA LEU A 82 2.79 3.94 3.84
C LEU A 82 1.79 5.00 3.42
N ASN A 83 1.06 5.50 4.42
CA ASN A 83 0.12 6.59 4.19
C ASN A 83 0.91 7.90 4.08
N ALA A 84 1.17 8.33 2.86
CA ALA A 84 1.94 9.54 2.60
C ALA A 84 1.10 10.81 2.66
N GLY A 85 -0.20 10.67 2.91
CA GLY A 85 -1.11 11.82 3.04
C GLY A 85 -1.55 12.43 1.73
N SER A 86 -1.00 12.04 0.60
CA SER A 86 -1.41 12.53 -0.71
C SER A 86 -2.20 11.45 -1.45
N HIS A 87 -3.22 11.90 -2.17
CA HIS A 87 -4.03 11.00 -2.98
C HIS A 87 -3.28 10.59 -4.25
N HIS A 88 -3.39 9.33 -4.60
CA HIS A 88 -2.90 8.83 -5.88
C HIS A 88 -3.77 7.66 -6.34
N ASP A 89 -3.76 7.42 -7.63
CA ASP A 89 -4.48 6.33 -8.25
C ASP A 89 -3.48 5.24 -8.64
N HIS A 90 -3.98 4.10 -9.06
CA HIS A 90 -3.13 2.93 -9.30
C HIS A 90 -3.34 2.34 -10.69
N LEU A 91 -2.22 1.93 -11.29
CA LEU A 91 -2.20 1.10 -12.49
C LEU A 91 -1.70 -0.27 -12.09
N VAL A 92 -2.50 -1.29 -12.34
CA VAL A 92 -2.18 -2.66 -11.94
C VAL A 92 -1.97 -3.50 -13.18
N CYS A 93 -0.81 -4.14 -13.28
CA CYS A 93 -0.53 -5.04 -14.40
C CYS A 93 -1.03 -6.43 -14.07
N LEU A 94 -1.92 -6.94 -14.92
CA LEU A 94 -2.47 -8.28 -14.73
C LEU A 94 -1.46 -9.38 -15.07
N ASP A 95 -0.46 -9.06 -15.90
CA ASP A 95 0.55 -10.05 -16.31
C ASP A 95 1.60 -10.27 -15.24
N CYS A 96 2.12 -9.21 -14.62
CA CYS A 96 3.25 -9.33 -13.72
C CYS A 96 2.95 -8.88 -12.29
N GLY A 97 1.76 -8.33 -12.04
CA GLY A 97 1.37 -7.88 -10.71
C GLY A 97 1.97 -6.55 -10.27
N HIS A 98 2.76 -5.90 -11.13
CA HIS A 98 3.35 -4.60 -10.79
C HIS A 98 2.26 -3.56 -10.58
N VAL A 99 2.41 -2.75 -9.54
CA VAL A 99 1.48 -1.66 -9.23
C VAL A 99 2.24 -0.35 -9.36
N GLU A 100 1.70 0.54 -10.17
CA GLU A 100 2.29 1.86 -10.39
C GLU A 100 1.32 2.93 -9.93
N GLU A 101 1.83 3.95 -9.27
CA GLU A 101 1.01 5.07 -8.81
C GLU A 101 1.01 6.17 -9.85
N PHE A 102 -0.11 6.88 -9.97
CA PHE A 102 -0.17 8.04 -10.81
C PHE A 102 -1.16 9.06 -10.24
N TYR A 103 -1.01 10.30 -10.64
CA TYR A 103 -1.94 11.37 -10.30
C TYR A 103 -2.14 12.21 -11.57
N ASP A 104 -3.40 12.49 -11.87
CA ASP A 104 -3.74 13.27 -13.06
C ASP A 104 -4.83 14.28 -12.68
N ASP A 105 -4.51 15.56 -12.83
CA ASP A 105 -5.43 16.64 -12.47
C ASP A 105 -6.74 16.57 -13.25
N GLU A 106 -6.67 16.20 -14.51
CA GLU A 106 -7.88 16.16 -15.34
C GLU A 106 -8.85 15.09 -14.87
N ILE A 107 -8.33 13.94 -14.43
CA ILE A 107 -9.16 12.87 -13.88
C ILE A 107 -9.82 13.36 -12.59
N GLU A 108 -9.05 14.00 -11.72
CA GLU A 108 -9.60 14.52 -10.45
C GLU A 108 -10.70 15.52 -10.69
N VAL A 109 -10.49 16.48 -11.57
CA VAL A 109 -11.49 17.50 -11.89
C VAL A 109 -12.74 16.88 -12.50
N ARG A 110 -12.54 15.91 -13.40
CA ARG A 110 -13.66 15.24 -14.06
C ARG A 110 -14.54 14.49 -13.07
N GLN A 111 -13.93 13.81 -12.13
CA GLN A 111 -14.68 13.07 -11.10
C GLN A 111 -15.48 14.01 -10.21
N GLN A 112 -14.90 15.13 -9.80
CA GLN A 112 -15.60 16.13 -9.00
C GLN A 112 -16.80 16.70 -9.75
N LYS A 113 -16.62 17.00 -11.03
CA LYS A 113 -17.69 17.53 -11.86
C LYS A 113 -18.84 16.56 -11.99
N ILE A 114 -18.54 15.29 -12.23
CA ILE A 114 -19.57 14.25 -12.33
C ILE A 114 -20.34 14.15 -11.02
N ALA A 115 -19.64 14.15 -9.90
CA ALA A 115 -20.30 14.05 -8.59
C ALA A 115 -21.23 15.22 -8.34
N LEU A 116 -20.75 16.44 -8.60
CA LEU A 116 -21.56 17.65 -8.38
C LEU A 116 -22.79 17.68 -9.27
N GLU A 117 -22.66 17.29 -10.53
CA GLU A 117 -23.79 17.25 -11.46
C GLU A 117 -24.86 16.29 -10.99
N ARG A 118 -24.51 15.30 -10.21
CA ARG A 118 -25.44 14.28 -9.70
C ARG A 118 -25.84 14.52 -8.25
N GLY A 119 -25.45 15.66 -7.68
CA GLY A 119 -25.85 16.07 -6.34
C GLY A 119 -24.98 15.54 -5.21
N PHE A 120 -23.72 15.20 -5.51
CA PHE A 120 -22.79 14.65 -4.51
C PHE A 120 -21.58 15.53 -4.35
N LYS A 121 -21.05 15.54 -3.14
CA LYS A 121 -19.73 16.08 -2.84
C LYS A 121 -18.83 14.92 -2.49
N ILE A 122 -17.70 14.81 -3.17
CA ILE A 122 -16.79 13.68 -2.96
C ILE A 122 -16.14 13.80 -1.58
N ALA A 123 -16.27 12.75 -0.76
CA ALA A 123 -15.53 12.61 0.48
C ALA A 123 -14.18 11.91 0.23
N GLU A 124 -14.23 10.83 -0.54
CA GLU A 124 -13.02 10.12 -0.95
C GLU A 124 -13.33 9.32 -2.20
N HIS A 125 -12.32 8.93 -2.92
CA HIS A 125 -12.48 8.03 -4.06
C HIS A 125 -11.25 7.16 -4.23
N ALA A 126 -11.42 6.08 -4.99
CA ALA A 126 -10.32 5.19 -5.34
C ALA A 126 -10.47 4.84 -6.82
N LEU A 127 -9.36 4.85 -7.54
CA LEU A 127 -9.34 4.47 -8.94
C LEU A 127 -8.19 3.52 -9.16
N ALA A 128 -8.50 2.36 -9.72
CA ALA A 128 -7.49 1.40 -10.14
C ALA A 128 -7.79 1.00 -11.59
N ILE A 129 -6.76 1.09 -12.41
CA ILE A 129 -6.85 0.69 -13.81
C ILE A 129 -6.09 -0.62 -13.95
N TYR A 130 -6.75 -1.62 -14.48
CA TYR A 130 -6.17 -2.95 -14.67
C TYR A 130 -5.82 -3.13 -16.14
N GLY A 131 -4.59 -3.48 -16.40
CA GLY A 131 -4.14 -3.61 -17.78
C GLY A 131 -3.06 -4.66 -17.93
N ASN A 132 -2.59 -4.78 -19.14
CA ASN A 132 -1.51 -5.72 -19.47
C ASN A 132 -0.31 -4.89 -19.90
N CYS A 133 0.85 -5.28 -19.41
CA CYS A 133 2.08 -4.58 -19.76
C CYS A 133 2.35 -4.70 -21.26
N VAL A 134 2.52 -3.55 -21.94
CA VAL A 134 2.81 -3.54 -23.38
C VAL A 134 4.32 -3.48 -23.65
N LYS A 135 5.12 -3.41 -22.60
CA LYS A 135 6.57 -3.42 -22.75
C LYS A 135 7.06 -4.82 -23.05
N THR A 136 7.92 -4.95 -24.06
CA THR A 136 8.39 -6.27 -24.48
C THR A 136 9.37 -6.89 -23.47
N ASP A 137 10.10 -6.05 -22.74
CA ASP A 137 11.09 -6.52 -21.75
C ASP A 137 10.75 -5.98 -20.36
N CYS A 138 9.54 -6.24 -19.91
CA CYS A 138 9.09 -5.80 -18.61
C CYS A 138 9.93 -6.46 -17.50
N PRO A 139 10.63 -5.67 -16.65
CA PRO A 139 11.48 -6.24 -15.60
C PRO A 139 10.70 -6.92 -14.48
N HIS A 140 9.40 -6.66 -14.40
CA HIS A 140 8.56 -7.23 -13.34
C HIS A 140 7.88 -8.52 -13.76
N ARG A 141 7.94 -8.87 -15.05
CA ARG A 141 7.28 -10.06 -15.56
C ARG A 141 8.06 -11.30 -15.13
N HIS A 142 7.33 -12.28 -14.62
CA HIS A 142 7.95 -13.54 -14.22
C HIS A 142 8.34 -14.34 -15.44
N ARG A 143 9.48 -15.01 -15.37
CA ARG A 143 10.01 -15.87 -16.41
C ARG A 143 9.78 -17.32 -16.05
#